data_c9008be617b1d274c0028393f827c544
#
_entry.id   c9008be617b1d274c0028393f827c544
#
_cell.length_a   1.000
_cell.length_b   1.000
_cell.length_c   1.000
_cell.angle_alpha   90.00
_cell.angle_beta   90.00
_cell.angle_gamma   90.00
#
_symmetry.space_group_name_H-M   'P 1'
#
loop_
_entity.id
_entity.type
_entity.pdbx_description
1 polymer ?
#
loop_
_entity_poly.entity_id
_entity_poly.type
_entity_poly.pdbx_seq_one_letter_code
_entity_poly.pdbx_strand_id
1 'polypeptide(L)'
;MKISSVALAFVAAVAIGSHFLGLTTTQAVAGVPVAKQSPFFCDQAALTPTVRKRHFDVLGPALIAKRMNVRELPDGYEFQLPSDATTYQEAAEYIGAERLCCPFFEISLRLTPEGGPLWIRFTGRAGTKEFIAGDGADWISPVSVHR
;
A
#
# COMPACT_ATOMS: atom_id res chain seq x y z
N MET A 1 -8.11 60.11 29.68
CA MET A 1 -8.93 60.58 30.77
C MET A 1 -10.38 60.53 30.32
N LYS A 2 -11.11 59.53 30.73
CA LYS A 2 -12.55 59.50 31.07
C LYS A 2 -12.95 58.03 31.26
N ILE A 3 -13.15 57.70 32.47
CA ILE A 3 -13.71 56.44 32.99
C ILE A 3 -15.21 56.53 32.84
N SER A 4 -15.87 55.52 32.29
CA SER A 4 -17.31 55.37 32.40
C SER A 4 -17.61 53.96 32.89
N SER A 5 -18.06 53.92 34.12
CA SER A 5 -18.66 52.76 34.77
C SER A 5 -20.03 52.46 34.15
N VAL A 6 -20.32 51.21 33.86
CA VAL A 6 -21.66 50.71 33.61
C VAL A 6 -21.91 49.46 34.47
N ALA A 7 -23.03 49.52 35.12
CA ALA A 7 -23.50 48.74 36.23
C ALA A 7 -23.75 47.25 35.93
N LEU A 8 -23.55 46.49 37.01
CA LEU A 8 -23.89 45.08 37.17
C LEU A 8 -25.43 44.94 37.25
N ALA A 9 -26.00 44.11 36.38
CA ALA A 9 -27.37 43.62 36.56
C ALA A 9 -27.30 42.08 36.75
N PHE A 10 -27.57 41.65 37.98
CA PHE A 10 -27.79 40.25 38.30
C PHE A 10 -29.16 39.82 37.81
N VAL A 11 -29.21 38.85 36.89
CA VAL A 11 -30.41 38.09 36.58
C VAL A 11 -30.25 36.66 37.12
N ALA A 12 -31.08 36.38 38.11
CA ALA A 12 -31.19 35.03 38.68
C ALA A 12 -31.95 34.15 37.66
N ALA A 13 -31.31 33.16 37.05
CA ALA A 13 -31.96 32.16 36.24
C ALA A 13 -32.28 30.93 37.07
N VAL A 14 -33.56 30.62 37.18
CA VAL A 14 -34.14 29.44 37.82
C VAL A 14 -33.73 28.19 37.01
N ALA A 15 -33.05 27.24 37.66
CA ALA A 15 -32.71 25.96 37.09
C ALA A 15 -33.95 25.05 37.04
N ILE A 16 -34.53 24.86 35.87
CA ILE A 16 -35.50 23.79 35.63
C ILE A 16 -34.71 22.53 35.23
N GLY A 17 -34.67 21.58 36.16
CA GLY A 17 -34.02 20.28 35.93
C GLY A 17 -34.83 19.44 34.93
N SER A 18 -34.36 19.36 33.71
CA SER A 18 -34.85 18.40 32.72
C SER A 18 -33.93 17.14 32.83
N HIS A 19 -34.43 16.10 33.47
CA HIS A 19 -33.83 14.77 33.41
C HIS A 19 -33.99 14.22 31.99
N PHE A 20 -32.98 14.42 31.14
CA PHE A 20 -32.89 13.65 29.89
C PHE A 20 -32.45 12.23 30.23
N LEU A 21 -33.41 11.29 30.22
CA LEU A 21 -33.08 9.85 30.09
C LEU A 21 -32.39 9.67 28.72
N GLY A 22 -31.06 9.64 28.71
CA GLY A 22 -30.29 9.29 27.54
C GLY A 22 -30.53 7.84 27.17
N LEU A 23 -31.39 7.59 26.19
CA LEU A 23 -31.41 6.32 25.47
C LEU A 23 -30.12 6.27 24.64
N THR A 24 -29.10 5.60 25.18
CA THR A 24 -27.93 5.20 24.39
C THR A 24 -28.34 4.12 23.40
N THR A 25 -28.75 4.53 22.22
CA THR A 25 -28.85 3.61 21.06
C THR A 25 -27.44 3.16 20.70
N THR A 26 -27.06 1.98 21.17
CA THR A 26 -25.87 1.28 20.67
C THR A 26 -26.17 0.90 19.22
N GLN A 27 -25.71 1.70 18.29
CA GLN A 27 -25.70 1.31 16.87
C GLN A 27 -24.68 0.17 16.76
N ALA A 28 -25.18 -1.03 16.54
CA ALA A 28 -24.35 -2.14 16.10
C ALA A 28 -23.74 -1.74 14.74
N VAL A 29 -22.44 -1.47 14.73
CA VAL A 29 -21.68 -1.31 13.48
C VAL A 29 -21.79 -2.65 12.77
N ALA A 30 -22.59 -2.71 11.71
CA ALA A 30 -22.67 -3.88 10.86
C ALA A 30 -21.23 -4.18 10.41
N GLY A 31 -20.71 -5.36 10.78
CA GLY A 31 -19.36 -5.77 10.44
C GLY A 31 -19.19 -5.69 8.92
N VAL A 32 -18.20 -4.94 8.47
CA VAL A 32 -17.81 -4.93 7.06
C VAL A 32 -17.50 -6.38 6.69
N PRO A 33 -18.13 -6.94 5.62
CA PRO A 33 -17.84 -8.31 5.22
C PRO A 33 -16.33 -8.47 5.02
N VAL A 34 -15.70 -9.38 5.77
CA VAL A 34 -14.28 -9.70 5.57
C VAL A 34 -14.18 -10.32 4.18
N ALA A 35 -13.55 -9.61 3.26
CA ALA A 35 -13.32 -10.10 1.91
C ALA A 35 -12.58 -11.44 1.99
N LYS A 36 -13.05 -12.43 1.23
CA LYS A 36 -12.42 -13.75 1.16
C LYS A 36 -10.97 -13.55 0.70
N GLN A 37 -10.01 -13.96 1.52
CA GLN A 37 -8.60 -13.85 1.19
C GLN A 37 -8.24 -14.80 0.05
N SER A 38 -7.53 -14.31 -0.96
CA SER A 38 -6.97 -15.13 -2.03
C SER A 38 -5.86 -16.06 -1.48
N PRO A 39 -5.67 -17.26 -2.04
CA PRO A 39 -4.54 -18.11 -1.65
C PRO A 39 -3.20 -17.47 -2.02
N PHE A 40 -2.12 -17.90 -1.37
CA PHE A 40 -0.76 -17.56 -1.77
C PHE A 40 -0.35 -18.43 -2.95
N PHE A 41 -0.67 -17.96 -4.14
CA PHE A 41 -0.28 -18.63 -5.36
C PHE A 41 -0.45 -17.65 -6.54
N CYS A 42 0.45 -17.70 -7.51
CA CYS A 42 0.38 -16.87 -8.71
C CYS A 42 -0.57 -17.51 -9.74
N ASP A 43 -1.77 -16.95 -9.89
CA ASP A 43 -2.74 -17.41 -10.90
C ASP A 43 -2.38 -16.85 -12.29
N GLN A 44 -1.49 -17.54 -12.97
CA GLN A 44 -1.10 -17.16 -14.33
C GLN A 44 -2.27 -17.20 -15.33
N ALA A 45 -3.33 -17.97 -15.04
CA ALA A 45 -4.51 -18.04 -15.89
C ALA A 45 -5.38 -16.77 -15.82
N ALA A 46 -5.21 -15.96 -14.78
CA ALA A 46 -5.84 -14.64 -14.69
C ALA A 46 -5.33 -13.65 -15.77
N LEU A 47 -4.20 -13.95 -16.41
CA LEU A 47 -3.60 -13.14 -17.47
C LEU A 47 -3.93 -13.73 -18.87
N THR A 48 -4.21 -12.86 -19.83
CA THR A 48 -4.28 -13.29 -21.22
C THR A 48 -2.92 -13.86 -21.67
N PRO A 49 -2.87 -14.76 -22.67
CA PRO A 49 -1.60 -15.36 -23.13
C PRO A 49 -0.52 -14.31 -23.49
N THR A 50 -0.92 -13.21 -24.13
CA THR A 50 0.01 -12.12 -24.52
C THR A 50 0.55 -11.38 -23.29
N VAL A 51 -0.31 -11.02 -22.36
CA VAL A 51 0.09 -10.32 -21.12
C VAL A 51 0.97 -11.22 -20.28
N ARG A 52 0.60 -12.50 -20.13
CA ARG A 52 1.37 -13.49 -19.38
C ARG A 52 2.79 -13.64 -19.93
N LYS A 53 2.92 -13.86 -21.25
CA LYS A 53 4.23 -13.97 -21.90
C LYS A 53 5.07 -12.71 -21.65
N ARG A 54 4.49 -11.52 -21.85
CA ARG A 54 5.20 -10.27 -21.64
C ARG A 54 5.61 -10.08 -20.16
N HIS A 55 4.73 -10.41 -19.23
CA HIS A 55 4.97 -10.29 -17.78
C HIS A 55 6.13 -11.19 -17.33
N PHE A 56 6.09 -12.48 -17.65
CA PHE A 56 7.06 -13.46 -17.15
C PHE A 56 8.33 -13.55 -17.98
N ASP A 57 8.23 -13.43 -19.32
CA ASP A 57 9.40 -13.66 -20.19
C ASP A 57 10.16 -12.36 -20.51
N VAL A 58 9.54 -11.18 -20.30
CA VAL A 58 10.14 -9.89 -20.69
C VAL A 58 10.28 -8.95 -19.50
N LEU A 59 9.17 -8.52 -18.90
CA LEU A 59 9.17 -7.46 -17.88
C LEU A 59 9.84 -7.90 -16.58
N GLY A 60 9.48 -9.06 -16.05
CA GLY A 60 10.09 -9.60 -14.83
C GLY A 60 11.59 -9.70 -14.94
N PRO A 61 12.15 -10.46 -15.93
CA PRO A 61 13.61 -10.55 -16.11
C PRO A 61 14.29 -9.20 -16.35
N ALA A 62 13.67 -8.27 -17.11
CA ALA A 62 14.23 -6.95 -17.36
C ALA A 62 14.34 -6.11 -16.09
N LEU A 63 13.29 -6.10 -15.26
CA LEU A 63 13.28 -5.37 -13.99
C LEU A 63 14.24 -5.98 -12.97
N ILE A 64 14.31 -7.31 -12.88
CA ILE A 64 15.28 -8.02 -12.04
C ILE A 64 16.71 -7.64 -12.46
N ALA A 65 17.02 -7.61 -13.75
CA ALA A 65 18.32 -7.23 -14.27
C ALA A 65 18.69 -5.76 -13.99
N LYS A 66 17.69 -4.86 -13.95
CA LYS A 66 17.86 -3.43 -13.63
C LYS A 66 17.90 -3.15 -12.14
N ARG A 67 17.62 -4.13 -11.29
CA ARG A 67 17.55 -3.96 -9.85
C ARG A 67 18.88 -3.51 -9.27
N MET A 68 18.88 -2.40 -8.54
CA MET A 68 20.07 -1.78 -7.94
C MET A 68 20.25 -2.19 -6.47
N ASN A 69 19.14 -2.42 -5.76
CA ASN A 69 19.15 -2.78 -4.35
C ASN A 69 17.89 -3.55 -3.98
N VAL A 70 17.98 -4.31 -2.90
CA VAL A 70 16.86 -5.02 -2.25
C VAL A 70 16.83 -4.62 -0.79
N ARG A 71 15.65 -4.25 -0.31
CA ARG A 71 15.43 -3.99 1.11
C ARG A 71 14.37 -4.94 1.63
N GLU A 72 14.74 -5.70 2.61
CA GLU A 72 13.81 -6.54 3.37
C GLU A 72 12.96 -5.68 4.30
N LEU A 73 11.65 -5.99 4.36
CA LEU A 73 10.67 -5.33 5.22
C LEU A 73 10.08 -6.38 6.19
N PRO A 74 9.39 -5.95 7.25
CA PRO A 74 8.72 -6.88 8.16
C PRO A 74 7.70 -7.79 7.46
N ASP A 75 7.03 -7.28 6.43
CA ASP A 75 5.88 -7.88 5.73
C ASP A 75 6.09 -8.09 4.22
N GLY A 76 7.35 -7.97 3.74
CA GLY A 76 7.68 -8.15 2.34
C GLY A 76 9.05 -7.60 1.94
N TYR A 77 9.16 -7.03 0.74
CA TYR A 77 10.40 -6.52 0.17
C TYR A 77 10.17 -5.24 -0.64
N GLU A 78 11.24 -4.45 -0.76
CA GLU A 78 11.30 -3.23 -1.57
C GLU A 78 12.53 -3.30 -2.49
N PHE A 79 12.30 -3.02 -3.78
CA PHE A 79 13.29 -3.16 -4.84
C PHE A 79 13.59 -1.79 -5.45
N GLN A 80 14.86 -1.41 -5.45
CA GLN A 80 15.34 -0.17 -6.05
C GLN A 80 15.65 -0.36 -7.53
N LEU A 81 15.14 0.54 -8.36
CA LEU A 81 15.33 0.56 -9.81
C LEU A 81 15.80 1.95 -10.27
N PRO A 82 16.40 2.06 -11.46
CA PRO A 82 16.59 3.35 -12.12
C PRO A 82 15.27 4.09 -12.28
N SER A 83 15.31 5.43 -12.24
CA SER A 83 14.11 6.29 -12.33
C SER A 83 13.87 6.86 -13.74
N ASP A 84 14.49 6.31 -14.77
CA ASP A 84 14.24 6.70 -16.15
C ASP A 84 12.81 6.32 -16.60
N ALA A 85 12.32 7.04 -17.62
CA ALA A 85 10.94 6.89 -18.08
C ALA A 85 10.61 5.47 -18.57
N THR A 86 11.55 4.78 -19.20
CA THR A 86 11.36 3.42 -19.71
C THR A 86 11.20 2.45 -18.54
N THR A 87 12.08 2.49 -17.55
CA THR A 87 12.01 1.65 -16.37
C THR A 87 10.73 1.90 -15.56
N TYR A 88 10.30 3.17 -15.45
CA TYR A 88 9.03 3.50 -14.81
C TYR A 88 7.83 2.86 -15.53
N GLN A 89 7.78 2.96 -16.87
CA GLN A 89 6.70 2.38 -17.68
C GLN A 89 6.67 0.85 -17.58
N GLU A 90 7.83 0.20 -17.66
CA GLU A 90 7.96 -1.25 -17.50
C GLU A 90 7.49 -1.70 -16.10
N ALA A 91 7.89 -0.97 -15.05
CA ALA A 91 7.47 -1.25 -13.68
C ALA A 91 5.95 -1.07 -13.50
N ALA A 92 5.37 0.00 -14.05
CA ALA A 92 3.93 0.23 -14.01
C ALA A 92 3.13 -0.85 -14.74
N GLU A 93 3.61 -1.29 -15.91
CA GLU A 93 3.01 -2.40 -16.65
C GLU A 93 3.12 -3.72 -15.89
N TYR A 94 4.29 -3.99 -15.31
CA TYR A 94 4.54 -5.19 -14.52
C TYR A 94 3.58 -5.30 -13.33
N ILE A 95 3.48 -4.26 -12.49
CA ILE A 95 2.58 -4.28 -11.33
C ILE A 95 1.10 -4.32 -11.73
N GLY A 96 0.76 -3.78 -12.90
CA GLY A 96 -0.59 -3.87 -13.45
C GLY A 96 -1.02 -5.31 -13.74
N ALA A 97 -0.12 -6.16 -14.22
CA ALA A 97 -0.35 -7.58 -14.42
C ALA A 97 -0.24 -8.37 -13.10
N GLU A 98 0.77 -8.05 -12.26
CA GLU A 98 1.02 -8.72 -11.00
C GLU A 98 -0.19 -8.70 -10.05
N ARG A 99 -0.87 -7.55 -9.94
CA ARG A 99 -2.10 -7.43 -9.14
C ARG A 99 -3.24 -8.35 -9.57
N LEU A 100 -3.23 -8.83 -10.81
CA LEU A 100 -4.24 -9.76 -11.33
C LEU A 100 -3.89 -11.20 -11.01
N CYS A 101 -2.62 -11.59 -11.17
CA CYS A 101 -2.20 -12.96 -10.90
C CYS A 101 -1.86 -13.22 -9.43
N CYS A 102 -1.43 -12.22 -8.68
CA CYS A 102 -1.08 -12.30 -7.26
C CYS A 102 -1.84 -11.25 -6.43
N PRO A 103 -3.19 -11.35 -6.34
CA PRO A 103 -4.06 -10.32 -5.76
C PRO A 103 -3.91 -10.16 -4.23
N PHE A 104 -3.08 -10.97 -3.58
CA PHE A 104 -2.76 -10.88 -2.16
C PHE A 104 -1.66 -9.87 -1.84
N PHE A 105 -0.95 -9.36 -2.86
CA PHE A 105 0.04 -8.31 -2.67
C PHE A 105 -0.60 -6.94 -2.47
N GLU A 106 -0.06 -6.20 -1.52
CA GLU A 106 -0.12 -4.75 -1.50
C GLU A 106 1.10 -4.23 -2.27
N ILE A 107 0.85 -3.57 -3.41
CA ILE A 107 1.92 -3.12 -4.31
C ILE A 107 1.95 -1.61 -4.33
N SER A 108 3.14 -1.02 -4.14
CA SER A 108 3.35 0.41 -4.34
C SER A 108 4.53 0.68 -5.26
N LEU A 109 4.39 1.72 -6.09
CA LEU A 109 5.43 2.27 -6.94
C LEU A 109 5.73 3.69 -6.47
N ARG A 110 6.96 3.96 -6.07
CA ARG A 110 7.37 5.23 -5.48
C ARG A 110 8.59 5.81 -6.18
N LEU A 111 8.41 7.02 -6.71
CA LEU A 111 9.53 7.87 -7.15
C LEU A 111 10.00 8.71 -5.97
N THR A 112 11.31 8.75 -5.74
CA THR A 112 11.89 9.66 -4.76
C THR A 112 12.12 11.05 -5.38
N PRO A 113 12.03 12.13 -4.58
CA PRO A 113 12.22 13.50 -5.09
C PRO A 113 13.57 13.70 -5.79
N GLU A 114 13.67 14.78 -6.59
CA GLU A 114 14.92 15.29 -7.17
C GLU A 114 15.65 14.26 -8.07
N GLY A 115 14.89 13.45 -8.81
CA GLY A 115 15.46 12.43 -9.70
C GLY A 115 16.04 11.22 -8.97
N GLY A 116 15.70 11.05 -7.70
CA GLY A 116 16.11 9.87 -6.94
C GLY A 116 15.48 8.58 -7.48
N PRO A 117 15.87 7.42 -6.94
CA PRO A 117 15.50 6.13 -7.49
C PRO A 117 13.99 5.85 -7.45
N LEU A 118 13.57 4.97 -8.36
CA LEU A 118 12.26 4.32 -8.34
C LEU A 118 12.31 3.13 -7.38
N TRP A 119 11.24 2.94 -6.62
CA TRP A 119 11.07 1.81 -5.74
C TRP A 119 9.77 1.07 -6.05
N ILE A 120 9.84 -0.24 -6.19
CA ILE A 120 8.68 -1.12 -6.17
C ILE A 120 8.66 -1.82 -4.81
N ARG A 121 7.52 -1.80 -4.13
CA ARG A 121 7.31 -2.50 -2.87
C ARG A 121 6.23 -3.55 -3.04
N PHE A 122 6.51 -4.76 -2.57
CA PHE A 122 5.57 -5.86 -2.43
C PHE A 122 5.47 -6.22 -0.95
N THR A 123 4.30 -5.99 -0.37
CA THR A 123 3.98 -6.31 1.03
C THR A 123 2.60 -6.97 1.10
N GLY A 124 2.16 -7.32 2.30
CA GLY A 124 0.83 -7.86 2.50
C GLY A 124 0.66 -8.53 3.86
N ARG A 125 -0.34 -9.39 3.95
CA ARG A 125 -0.64 -10.15 5.17
C ARG A 125 0.48 -11.13 5.54
N ALA A 126 0.43 -11.67 6.76
CA ALA A 126 1.35 -12.73 7.20
C ALA A 126 1.41 -13.88 6.18
N GLY A 127 2.62 -14.31 5.81
CA GLY A 127 2.90 -15.29 4.75
C GLY A 127 3.32 -14.66 3.41
N THR A 128 3.10 -13.36 3.19
CA THR A 128 3.49 -12.68 1.95
C THR A 128 5.00 -12.68 1.75
N LYS A 129 5.75 -12.38 2.80
CA LYS A 129 7.22 -12.34 2.75
C LYS A 129 7.82 -13.70 2.43
N GLU A 130 7.30 -14.75 3.05
CA GLU A 130 7.69 -16.13 2.83
C GLU A 130 7.37 -16.59 1.40
N PHE A 131 6.21 -16.16 0.87
CA PHE A 131 5.86 -16.42 -0.52
C PHE A 131 6.86 -15.77 -1.49
N ILE A 132 7.23 -14.51 -1.28
CA ILE A 132 8.23 -13.83 -2.11
C ILE A 132 9.59 -14.54 -2.01
N ALA A 133 9.98 -15.00 -0.82
CA ALA A 133 11.24 -15.72 -0.63
C ALA A 133 11.27 -17.09 -1.34
N GLY A 134 10.11 -17.71 -1.54
CA GLY A 134 9.95 -18.94 -2.31
C GLY A 134 9.78 -18.70 -3.81
N ASP A 135 8.63 -18.23 -4.20
CA ASP A 135 8.23 -18.07 -5.61
C ASP A 135 8.91 -16.87 -6.31
N GLY A 136 9.26 -15.83 -5.56
CA GLY A 136 9.93 -14.62 -6.04
C GLY A 136 11.45 -14.61 -5.78
N ALA A 137 12.09 -15.75 -5.57
CA ALA A 137 13.50 -15.85 -5.16
C ALA A 137 14.47 -15.07 -6.05
N ASP A 138 14.21 -14.99 -7.36
CA ASP A 138 15.03 -14.21 -8.31
C ASP A 138 15.02 -12.71 -7.99
N TRP A 139 13.92 -12.20 -7.44
CA TRP A 139 13.81 -10.81 -7.05
C TRP A 139 14.66 -10.45 -5.83
N ILE A 140 14.93 -11.38 -4.95
CA ILE A 140 15.68 -11.17 -3.70
C ILE A 140 17.11 -11.71 -3.75
N SER A 141 17.49 -12.41 -4.82
CA SER A 141 18.86 -12.92 -5.03
C SER A 141 19.86 -11.75 -4.99
N PRO A 142 21.13 -11.99 -4.65
CA PRO A 142 22.15 -10.95 -4.64
C PRO A 142 22.23 -10.19 -5.97
N VAL A 143 22.32 -8.86 -5.90
CA VAL A 143 22.49 -8.02 -7.10
C VAL A 143 23.87 -8.32 -7.70
N SER A 144 23.92 -8.84 -8.93
CA SER A 144 25.19 -9.06 -9.64
C SER A 144 25.79 -7.71 -10.01
N VAL A 145 26.83 -7.30 -9.30
CA VAL A 145 27.61 -6.11 -9.66
C VAL A 145 28.53 -6.49 -10.84
N HIS A 146 28.04 -6.26 -12.06
CA HIS A 146 28.95 -6.27 -13.21
C HIS A 146 29.89 -5.04 -13.10
N ARG A 147 31.14 -5.30 -12.72
CA ARG A 147 32.23 -4.32 -12.77
C ARG A 147 32.71 -4.15 -14.21
#